data_ed7786019b6054e67b262cc1d07a7ab1
#
_entry.id   ed7786019b6054e67b262cc1d07a7ab1
#
_cell.length_a   1.000
_cell.length_b   1.000
_cell.length_c   1.000
_cell.angle_alpha   90.00
_cell.angle_beta   90.00
_cell.angle_gamma   90.00
#
_symmetry.space_group_name_H-M   'P 1'
#
loop_
_entity.id
_entity.type
_entity.pdbx_description
1 polymer ?
#
loop_
_entity_poly.entity_id
_entity_poly.type
_entity_poly.pdbx_seq_one_letter_code
_entity_poly.pdbx_strand_id
1 'polypeptide(L)'
;MAKRAKAPAKRRPAAAASAKVGELHTLLDFVRYAVSRFVEAKLAFAHGTSDPVAEAAFLVCEALHLHPDRFEMFATAQVTAAEARTILGLIERRVATRKPAAYLVNKIYMRGLPFYVDERVIVPRSFIGELLESHFGGEDGSLIEDPAAVESVLDLCTGSGCLAILTSRSFPNARIDAVELSKDALEVAARNVADYALENRI
;
A
#
# COMPACT_ATOMS: atom_id res chain seq x y z
N MET A 1 -16.41 -52.54 11.56
CA MET A 1 -16.48 -51.57 10.43
C MET A 1 -17.23 -50.32 10.87
N ALA A 2 -16.54 -49.26 11.23
CA ALA A 2 -17.15 -48.01 11.70
C ALA A 2 -17.33 -47.05 10.51
N LYS A 3 -18.60 -46.66 10.22
CA LYS A 3 -18.93 -45.65 9.20
C LYS A 3 -18.43 -44.27 9.63
N ARG A 4 -17.46 -43.72 8.90
CA ARG A 4 -17.05 -42.30 9.02
C ARG A 4 -18.22 -41.41 8.61
N ALA A 5 -18.73 -40.61 9.54
CA ALA A 5 -19.71 -39.57 9.27
C ALA A 5 -19.04 -38.46 8.43
N LYS A 6 -19.67 -38.14 7.26
CA LYS A 6 -19.26 -36.98 6.41
C LYS A 6 -19.56 -35.68 7.17
N ALA A 7 -18.55 -34.85 7.36
CA ALA A 7 -18.71 -33.50 7.89
C ALA A 7 -19.65 -32.69 6.97
N PRO A 8 -20.52 -31.81 7.53
CA PRO A 8 -21.42 -31.00 6.72
C PRO A 8 -20.61 -29.97 5.93
N ALA A 9 -20.92 -29.87 4.63
CA ALA A 9 -20.34 -28.87 3.75
C ALA A 9 -20.65 -27.46 4.29
N LYS A 10 -19.61 -26.66 4.56
CA LYS A 10 -19.76 -25.24 4.91
C LYS A 10 -20.49 -24.53 3.75
N ARG A 11 -21.74 -24.11 3.97
CA ARG A 11 -22.47 -23.24 3.04
C ARG A 11 -21.61 -22.00 2.81
N ARG A 12 -21.21 -21.75 1.55
CA ARG A 12 -20.66 -20.45 1.14
C ARG A 12 -21.74 -19.40 1.47
N PRO A 13 -21.39 -18.31 2.16
CA PRO A 13 -22.34 -17.20 2.33
C PRO A 13 -22.82 -16.75 0.95
N ALA A 14 -24.12 -16.50 0.81
CA ALA A 14 -24.67 -15.91 -0.40
C ALA A 14 -23.90 -14.62 -0.69
N ALA A 15 -23.45 -14.43 -1.92
CA ALA A 15 -22.80 -13.16 -2.32
C ALA A 15 -23.83 -12.05 -2.05
N ALA A 16 -23.49 -11.15 -1.12
CA ALA A 16 -24.29 -9.95 -0.88
C ALA A 16 -24.38 -9.16 -2.19
N ALA A 17 -25.56 -8.61 -2.49
CA ALA A 17 -25.75 -7.82 -3.69
C ALA A 17 -24.81 -6.61 -3.65
N SER A 18 -24.01 -6.42 -4.72
CA SER A 18 -23.18 -5.21 -4.88
C SER A 18 -24.08 -3.98 -5.05
N ALA A 19 -23.67 -2.84 -4.49
CA ALA A 19 -24.38 -1.58 -4.70
C ALA A 19 -24.41 -1.23 -6.19
N LYS A 20 -25.51 -0.61 -6.64
CA LYS A 20 -25.65 -0.15 -8.01
C LYS A 20 -25.11 1.26 -8.15
N VAL A 21 -24.63 1.57 -9.35
CA VAL A 21 -24.27 2.95 -9.70
C VAL A 21 -25.49 3.86 -9.50
N GLY A 22 -25.32 4.97 -8.74
CA GLY A 22 -26.39 5.91 -8.40
C GLY A 22 -27.02 5.70 -7.03
N GLU A 23 -26.65 4.65 -6.28
CA GLU A 23 -27.07 4.46 -4.88
C GLU A 23 -26.12 5.08 -3.85
N LEU A 24 -24.88 5.37 -4.29
CA LEU A 24 -23.83 6.03 -3.50
C LEU A 24 -23.46 7.33 -4.22
N HIS A 25 -23.30 8.42 -3.50
CA HIS A 25 -23.18 9.76 -4.08
C HIS A 25 -21.84 10.43 -3.79
N THR A 26 -21.28 10.23 -2.59
CA THR A 26 -20.05 10.91 -2.15
C THR A 26 -18.90 9.92 -1.96
N LEU A 27 -17.64 10.42 -1.93
CA LEU A 27 -16.49 9.58 -1.63
C LEU A 27 -16.66 8.85 -0.28
N LEU A 28 -17.23 9.55 0.72
CA LEU A 28 -17.48 8.97 2.03
C LEU A 28 -18.49 7.81 1.98
N ASP A 29 -19.52 7.90 1.12
CA ASP A 29 -20.46 6.80 0.92
C ASP A 29 -19.75 5.54 0.39
N PHE A 30 -18.82 5.70 -0.56
CA PHE A 30 -18.04 4.59 -1.10
C PHE A 30 -17.08 4.00 -0.08
N VAL A 31 -16.43 4.82 0.76
CA VAL A 31 -15.58 4.34 1.86
C VAL A 31 -16.41 3.54 2.86
N ARG A 32 -17.52 4.09 3.34
CA ARG A 32 -18.42 3.37 4.25
C ARG A 32 -18.92 2.06 3.64
N TYR A 33 -19.30 2.07 2.36
CA TYR A 33 -19.74 0.87 1.65
C TYR A 33 -18.61 -0.17 1.55
N ALA A 34 -17.41 0.25 1.15
CA ALA A 34 -16.25 -0.62 1.05
C ALA A 34 -15.92 -1.30 2.38
N VAL A 35 -15.91 -0.53 3.49
CA VAL A 35 -15.68 -1.07 4.85
C VAL A 35 -16.71 -2.16 5.16
N SER A 36 -18.00 -1.91 4.91
CA SER A 36 -19.05 -2.90 5.14
C SER A 36 -18.80 -4.18 4.36
N ARG A 37 -18.45 -4.08 3.07
CA ARG A 37 -18.15 -5.23 2.19
C ARG A 37 -16.91 -5.99 2.66
N PHE A 38 -15.87 -5.29 3.08
CA PHE A 38 -14.62 -5.90 3.56
C PHE A 38 -14.82 -6.69 4.85
N VAL A 39 -15.55 -6.10 5.81
CA VAL A 39 -15.85 -6.75 7.10
C VAL A 39 -16.77 -7.96 6.89
N GLU A 40 -17.83 -7.83 6.07
CA GLU A 40 -18.72 -8.95 5.73
C GLU A 40 -17.96 -10.11 5.08
N ALA A 41 -17.03 -9.81 4.16
CA ALA A 41 -16.17 -10.79 3.51
C ALA A 41 -15.07 -11.35 4.41
N LYS A 42 -14.93 -10.85 5.65
CA LYS A 42 -13.89 -11.23 6.62
C LYS A 42 -12.50 -11.13 5.98
N LEU A 43 -12.20 -9.99 5.38
CA LEU A 43 -10.89 -9.73 4.82
C LEU A 43 -9.85 -9.56 5.93
N ALA A 44 -8.61 -9.95 5.64
CA ALA A 44 -7.48 -9.66 6.52
C ALA A 44 -6.85 -8.32 6.13
N PHE A 45 -6.53 -7.52 7.16
CA PHE A 45 -5.86 -6.23 7.04
C PHE A 45 -4.52 -6.34 7.77
N ALA A 46 -3.44 -6.48 7.03
CA ALA A 46 -2.09 -6.60 7.61
C ALA A 46 -1.00 -6.13 6.62
N HIS A 47 -1.42 -5.55 5.49
CA HIS A 47 -0.53 -5.19 4.40
C HIS A 47 -0.67 -3.69 4.09
N GLY A 48 0.14 -2.88 4.77
CA GLY A 48 0.10 -1.42 4.68
C GLY A 48 -0.74 -0.75 5.77
N THR A 49 -1.89 -1.33 6.13
CA THR A 49 -2.71 -0.88 7.26
C THR A 49 -3.42 -2.05 7.92
N SER A 50 -3.75 -1.93 9.20
CA SER A 50 -4.63 -2.85 9.94
C SER A 50 -6.07 -2.31 10.02
N ASP A 51 -6.31 -1.11 9.52
CA ASP A 51 -7.61 -0.44 9.57
C ASP A 51 -8.36 -0.59 8.24
N PRO A 52 -9.56 -1.21 8.24
CA PRO A 52 -10.39 -1.32 7.04
C PRO A 52 -10.83 0.05 6.49
N VAL A 53 -10.96 1.09 7.32
CA VAL A 53 -11.34 2.43 6.88
C VAL A 53 -10.21 3.07 6.08
N ALA A 54 -8.99 2.98 6.58
CA ALA A 54 -7.80 3.48 5.88
C ALA A 54 -7.58 2.76 4.53
N GLU A 55 -7.76 1.42 4.48
CA GLU A 55 -7.66 0.68 3.21
C GLU A 55 -8.77 1.06 2.22
N ALA A 56 -10.00 1.26 2.71
CA ALA A 56 -11.12 1.67 1.86
C ALA A 56 -10.90 3.09 1.30
N ALA A 57 -10.47 4.04 2.14
CA ALA A 57 -10.15 5.40 1.70
C ALA A 57 -9.02 5.40 0.67
N PHE A 58 -7.95 4.61 0.90
CA PHE A 58 -6.87 4.42 -0.05
C PHE A 58 -7.39 3.94 -1.43
N LEU A 59 -8.21 2.87 -1.46
CA LEU A 59 -8.76 2.36 -2.73
C LEU A 59 -9.66 3.37 -3.45
N VAL A 60 -10.50 4.10 -2.71
CA VAL A 60 -11.37 5.14 -3.28
C VAL A 60 -10.54 6.28 -3.88
N CYS A 61 -9.52 6.74 -3.16
CA CYS A 61 -8.62 7.79 -3.65
C CYS A 61 -7.87 7.34 -4.91
N GLU A 62 -7.27 6.14 -4.88
CA GLU A 62 -6.51 5.62 -6.03
C GLU A 62 -7.39 5.40 -7.27
N ALA A 63 -8.66 4.98 -7.08
CA ALA A 63 -9.63 4.88 -8.18
C ALA A 63 -9.88 6.20 -8.89
N LEU A 64 -9.69 7.32 -8.20
CA LEU A 64 -9.95 8.68 -8.68
C LEU A 64 -8.65 9.48 -8.95
N HIS A 65 -7.48 8.84 -8.85
CA HIS A 65 -6.17 9.48 -8.96
C HIS A 65 -5.94 10.62 -7.96
N LEU A 66 -6.58 10.51 -6.78
CA LEU A 66 -6.40 11.42 -5.67
C LEU A 66 -5.33 10.89 -4.71
N HIS A 67 -4.52 11.79 -4.14
CA HIS A 67 -3.60 11.40 -3.08
C HIS A 67 -4.40 11.06 -1.80
N PRO A 68 -4.13 9.94 -1.10
CA PRO A 68 -4.89 9.54 0.09
C PRO A 68 -4.97 10.63 1.18
N ASP A 69 -3.91 11.41 1.38
CA ASP A 69 -3.88 12.52 2.35
C ASP A 69 -4.87 13.66 2.00
N ARG A 70 -5.46 13.64 0.79
CA ARG A 70 -6.46 14.61 0.37
C ARG A 70 -7.89 14.11 0.53
N PHE A 71 -8.08 12.91 1.08
CA PHE A 71 -9.42 12.32 1.26
C PHE A 71 -10.39 13.27 1.98
N GLU A 72 -9.98 13.83 3.10
CA GLU A 72 -10.80 14.74 3.91
C GLU A 72 -11.35 15.93 3.09
N MET A 73 -10.52 16.50 2.20
CA MET A 73 -10.91 17.63 1.35
C MET A 73 -12.04 17.27 0.40
N PHE A 74 -12.10 16.02 -0.07
CA PHE A 74 -13.04 15.55 -1.08
C PHE A 74 -14.10 14.61 -0.55
N ALA A 75 -14.10 14.30 0.75
CA ALA A 75 -14.97 13.28 1.36
C ALA A 75 -16.46 13.43 1.00
N THR A 76 -16.95 14.68 0.96
CA THR A 76 -18.35 15.01 0.63
C THR A 76 -18.57 15.36 -0.85
N ALA A 77 -17.53 15.32 -1.68
CA ALA A 77 -17.66 15.58 -3.10
C ALA A 77 -18.47 14.47 -3.79
N GLN A 78 -19.29 14.88 -4.75
CA GLN A 78 -20.10 13.95 -5.53
C GLN A 78 -19.24 13.19 -6.54
N VAL A 79 -19.57 11.93 -6.72
CA VAL A 79 -18.88 11.00 -7.61
C VAL A 79 -19.71 10.83 -8.89
N THR A 80 -19.08 10.98 -10.04
CA THR A 80 -19.73 10.73 -11.33
C THR A 80 -20.05 9.25 -11.53
N ALA A 81 -20.96 8.93 -12.44
CA ALA A 81 -21.30 7.54 -12.75
C ALA A 81 -20.11 6.73 -13.30
N ALA A 82 -19.13 7.39 -13.96
CA ALA A 82 -17.91 6.72 -14.44
C ALA A 82 -16.98 6.37 -13.27
N GLU A 83 -16.72 7.32 -12.38
CA GLU A 83 -15.92 7.13 -11.19
C GLU A 83 -16.53 6.06 -10.25
N ALA A 84 -17.84 6.10 -10.03
CA ALA A 84 -18.56 5.11 -9.25
C ALA A 84 -18.31 3.68 -9.77
N ARG A 85 -18.33 3.47 -11.09
CA ARG A 85 -18.02 2.17 -11.69
C ARG A 85 -16.61 1.70 -11.38
N THR A 86 -15.64 2.62 -11.49
CA THR A 86 -14.22 2.32 -11.18
C THR A 86 -14.04 1.93 -9.73
N ILE A 87 -14.61 2.72 -8.81
CA ILE A 87 -14.52 2.47 -7.37
C ILE A 87 -15.17 1.12 -7.01
N LEU A 88 -16.42 0.89 -7.44
CA LEU A 88 -17.13 -0.36 -7.17
C LEU A 88 -16.37 -1.56 -7.75
N GLY A 89 -15.80 -1.42 -8.95
CA GLY A 89 -14.97 -2.45 -9.56
C GLY A 89 -13.75 -2.84 -8.71
N LEU A 90 -13.06 -1.87 -8.11
CA LEU A 90 -11.93 -2.13 -7.20
C LEU A 90 -12.39 -2.77 -5.89
N ILE A 91 -13.48 -2.29 -5.30
CA ILE A 91 -14.05 -2.87 -4.07
C ILE A 91 -14.41 -4.35 -4.29
N GLU A 92 -15.11 -4.66 -5.37
CA GLU A 92 -15.49 -6.04 -5.68
C GLU A 92 -14.27 -6.93 -6.00
N ARG A 93 -13.26 -6.39 -6.72
CA ARG A 93 -11.99 -7.11 -6.93
C ARG A 93 -11.29 -7.40 -5.61
N ARG A 94 -11.26 -6.45 -4.67
CA ARG A 94 -10.66 -6.65 -3.34
C ARG A 94 -11.36 -7.77 -2.58
N VAL A 95 -12.68 -7.80 -2.60
CA VAL A 95 -13.50 -8.85 -1.97
C VAL A 95 -13.29 -10.20 -2.65
N ALA A 96 -13.38 -10.25 -3.97
CA ALA A 96 -13.32 -11.49 -4.74
C ALA A 96 -11.95 -12.15 -4.70
N THR A 97 -10.87 -11.35 -4.87
CA THR A 97 -9.51 -11.88 -4.94
C THR A 97 -8.84 -12.01 -3.58
N ARG A 98 -9.30 -11.27 -2.58
CA ARG A 98 -8.70 -11.13 -1.25
C ARG A 98 -7.27 -10.55 -1.27
N LYS A 99 -6.79 -10.06 -2.43
CA LYS A 99 -5.46 -9.45 -2.57
C LYS A 99 -5.43 -8.11 -1.85
N PRO A 100 -4.33 -7.77 -1.16
CA PRO A 100 -4.11 -6.44 -0.57
C PRO A 100 -4.40 -5.31 -1.56
N ALA A 101 -4.96 -4.21 -1.08
CA ALA A 101 -5.31 -3.06 -1.92
C ALA A 101 -4.11 -2.54 -2.73
N ALA A 102 -2.92 -2.49 -2.12
CA ALA A 102 -1.69 -2.05 -2.77
C ALA A 102 -1.36 -2.84 -4.05
N TYR A 103 -1.60 -4.16 -4.06
CA TYR A 103 -1.37 -4.98 -5.26
C TYR A 103 -2.45 -4.83 -6.32
N LEU A 104 -3.68 -4.44 -5.93
CA LEU A 104 -4.75 -4.20 -6.89
C LEU A 104 -4.54 -2.92 -7.71
N VAL A 105 -3.87 -1.93 -7.10
CA VAL A 105 -3.58 -0.63 -7.73
C VAL A 105 -2.09 -0.48 -8.08
N ASN A 106 -1.26 -1.49 -7.76
CA ASN A 106 0.19 -1.50 -7.96
C ASN A 106 0.89 -0.28 -7.36
N LYS A 107 0.42 0.18 -6.19
CA LYS A 107 0.95 1.36 -5.52
C LYS A 107 0.81 1.27 -4.00
N ILE A 108 1.77 1.83 -3.31
CA ILE A 108 1.74 2.11 -1.87
C ILE A 108 2.44 3.43 -1.59
N TYR A 109 2.08 4.09 -0.52
CA TYR A 109 2.79 5.28 -0.05
C TYR A 109 3.62 4.95 1.19
N MET A 110 4.85 5.44 1.20
CA MET A 110 5.74 5.36 2.34
C MET A 110 6.40 6.72 2.56
N ARG A 111 6.18 7.32 3.72
CA ARG A 111 6.62 8.70 4.02
C ARG A 111 6.18 9.72 2.95
N GLY A 112 4.92 9.62 2.50
CA GLY A 112 4.33 10.49 1.48
C GLY A 112 4.80 10.23 0.04
N LEU A 113 5.72 9.29 -0.19
CA LEU A 113 6.22 8.95 -1.51
C LEU A 113 5.49 7.73 -2.08
N PRO A 114 5.02 7.76 -3.33
CA PRO A 114 4.43 6.61 -4.01
C PRO A 114 5.50 5.62 -4.47
N PHE A 115 5.25 4.33 -4.27
CA PHE A 115 6.11 3.25 -4.76
C PHE A 115 5.27 2.22 -5.52
N TYR A 116 5.81 1.72 -6.62
CA TYR A 116 5.25 0.57 -7.31
C TYR A 116 5.44 -0.69 -6.46
N VAL A 117 4.40 -1.50 -6.38
CA VAL A 117 4.44 -2.82 -5.72
C VAL A 117 3.53 -3.81 -6.44
N ASP A 118 3.95 -5.07 -6.44
CA ASP A 118 3.14 -6.21 -6.85
C ASP A 118 3.48 -7.45 -6.00
N GLU A 119 2.94 -8.61 -6.34
CA GLU A 119 3.06 -9.83 -5.56
C GLU A 119 4.49 -10.41 -5.48
N ARG A 120 5.46 -9.85 -6.22
CA ARG A 120 6.90 -10.22 -6.16
C ARG A 120 7.59 -9.68 -4.92
N VAL A 121 7.01 -8.67 -4.26
CA VAL A 121 7.54 -8.04 -3.06
C VAL A 121 6.48 -7.97 -1.96
N ILE A 122 6.89 -7.93 -0.70
CA ILE A 122 5.97 -7.62 0.38
C ILE A 122 5.51 -6.16 0.25
N VAL A 123 4.29 -5.84 0.71
CA VAL A 123 3.85 -4.44 0.81
C VAL A 123 4.73 -3.73 1.82
N PRO A 124 5.48 -2.67 1.41
CA PRO A 124 6.42 -1.99 2.29
C PRO A 124 5.75 -1.42 3.52
N ARG A 125 6.39 -1.67 4.66
CA ARG A 125 6.06 -1.09 5.96
C ARG A 125 7.32 -1.15 6.82
N SER A 126 7.83 -0.03 7.26
CA SER A 126 9.03 -0.01 8.09
C SER A 126 9.10 1.27 8.90
N PHE A 127 9.35 1.13 10.19
CA PHE A 127 9.68 2.26 11.06
C PHE A 127 11.03 2.90 10.73
N ILE A 128 11.90 2.18 9.99
CA ILE A 128 13.18 2.75 9.54
C ILE A 128 12.93 4.00 8.69
N GLY A 129 11.85 4.06 7.91
CA GLY A 129 11.49 5.26 7.15
C GLY A 129 11.27 6.50 8.03
N GLU A 130 10.76 6.33 9.25
CA GLU A 130 10.61 7.41 10.23
C GLU A 130 11.95 7.78 10.85
N LEU A 131 12.76 6.78 11.20
CA LEU A 131 14.10 7.00 11.74
C LEU A 131 15.02 7.72 10.76
N LEU A 132 14.90 7.45 9.46
CA LEU A 132 15.66 8.14 8.41
C LEU A 132 15.38 9.65 8.38
N GLU A 133 14.13 10.07 8.60
CA GLU A 133 13.76 11.49 8.61
C GLU A 133 14.38 12.25 9.79
N SER A 134 14.55 11.59 10.93
CA SER A 134 15.21 12.15 12.11
C SER A 134 16.71 11.85 12.16
N HIS A 135 17.28 11.25 11.11
CA HIS A 135 18.67 10.77 11.07
C HIS A 135 19.00 9.89 12.28
N PHE A 136 18.05 8.98 12.61
CA PHE A 136 18.10 8.09 13.77
C PHE A 136 18.19 8.85 15.10
N GLY A 137 17.63 10.06 15.15
CA GLY A 137 17.60 10.91 16.33
C GLY A 137 16.39 10.62 17.23
N GLY A 138 16.50 11.10 18.48
CA GLY A 138 15.48 11.08 19.50
C GLY A 138 15.57 12.32 20.37
N GLU A 139 15.07 12.27 21.62
CA GLU A 139 15.12 13.38 22.58
C GLU A 139 16.56 13.81 22.91
N ASP A 140 17.53 12.90 22.83
CA ASP A 140 18.95 13.15 23.12
C ASP A 140 19.76 13.64 21.91
N GLY A 141 19.12 13.92 20.77
CA GLY A 141 19.76 14.36 19.53
C GLY A 141 19.83 13.29 18.43
N SER A 142 20.43 13.64 17.29
CA SER A 142 20.62 12.74 16.17
C SER A 142 21.85 11.85 16.35
N LEU A 143 21.77 10.56 15.99
CA LEU A 143 22.95 9.68 15.94
C LEU A 143 23.88 10.05 14.77
N ILE A 144 23.36 10.72 13.75
CA ILE A 144 24.11 11.18 12.58
C ILE A 144 24.04 12.70 12.57
N GLU A 145 25.10 13.33 13.09
CA GLU A 145 25.17 14.79 13.23
C GLU A 145 25.24 15.51 11.88
N ASP A 146 25.99 14.94 10.92
CA ASP A 146 26.10 15.48 9.56
C ASP A 146 25.67 14.44 8.52
N PRO A 147 24.40 14.47 8.08
CA PRO A 147 23.90 13.58 7.03
C PRO A 147 24.64 13.73 5.70
N ALA A 148 25.22 14.89 5.41
CA ALA A 148 25.96 15.14 4.17
C ALA A 148 27.36 14.50 4.18
N ALA A 149 27.89 14.14 5.35
CA ALA A 149 29.15 13.43 5.49
C ALA A 149 29.03 11.92 5.25
N VAL A 150 27.79 11.39 5.14
CA VAL A 150 27.59 9.98 4.83
C VAL A 150 27.83 9.74 3.32
N GLU A 151 28.88 8.98 3.00
CA GLU A 151 29.30 8.72 1.61
C GLU A 151 28.74 7.42 1.03
N SER A 152 28.43 6.44 1.88
CA SER A 152 27.92 5.13 1.44
C SER A 152 26.94 4.53 2.44
N VAL A 153 25.90 3.85 1.92
CA VAL A 153 24.92 3.11 2.72
C VAL A 153 24.63 1.76 2.05
N LEU A 154 24.42 0.75 2.86
CA LEU A 154 24.00 -0.58 2.42
C LEU A 154 22.58 -0.87 2.91
N ASP A 155 21.66 -1.16 1.97
CA ASP A 155 20.31 -1.66 2.24
C ASP A 155 20.23 -3.15 1.92
N LEU A 156 20.22 -3.98 2.97
CA LEU A 156 20.13 -5.44 2.85
C LEU A 156 18.68 -5.89 2.84
N CYS A 157 18.34 -6.78 1.88
CA CYS A 157 16.97 -7.27 1.65
C CYS A 157 16.04 -6.11 1.26
N THR A 158 16.46 -5.33 0.30
CA THR A 158 15.80 -4.07 -0.11
C THR A 158 14.36 -4.26 -0.58
N GLY A 159 13.97 -5.48 -1.00
CA GLY A 159 12.63 -5.80 -1.47
C GLY A 159 12.23 -4.92 -2.66
N SER A 160 11.31 -4.00 -2.44
CA SER A 160 10.85 -3.04 -3.46
C SER A 160 11.76 -1.82 -3.66
N GLY A 161 12.88 -1.70 -2.93
CA GLY A 161 13.77 -0.55 -2.99
C GLY A 161 13.31 0.68 -2.21
N CYS A 162 12.21 0.59 -1.47
CA CYS A 162 11.63 1.75 -0.79
C CYS A 162 12.59 2.38 0.23
N LEU A 163 13.27 1.56 1.06
CA LEU A 163 14.21 2.08 2.07
C LEU A 163 15.46 2.67 1.41
N ALA A 164 16.00 2.04 0.38
CA ALA A 164 17.12 2.58 -0.39
C ALA A 164 16.79 3.97 -0.94
N ILE A 165 15.58 4.16 -1.52
CA ILE A 165 15.13 5.43 -2.07
C ILE A 165 14.93 6.47 -0.95
N LEU A 166 14.30 6.12 0.18
CA LEU A 166 14.17 7.01 1.33
C LEU A 166 15.54 7.41 1.89
N THR A 167 16.47 6.45 1.98
CA THR A 167 17.85 6.67 2.40
C THR A 167 18.57 7.69 1.51
N SER A 168 18.37 7.62 0.19
CA SER A 168 18.97 8.58 -0.74
C SER A 168 18.52 10.02 -0.51
N ARG A 169 17.32 10.22 0.05
CA ARG A 169 16.78 11.53 0.40
C ARG A 169 17.34 12.05 1.72
N SER A 170 17.54 11.13 2.69
CA SER A 170 18.07 11.48 4.00
C SER A 170 19.58 11.75 3.96
N PHE A 171 20.33 11.09 3.06
CA PHE A 171 21.78 11.21 2.90
C PHE A 171 22.11 11.68 1.48
N PRO A 172 22.16 13.00 1.23
CA PRO A 172 22.20 13.57 -0.12
C PRO A 172 23.44 13.17 -0.94
N ASN A 173 24.57 12.94 -0.26
CA ASN A 173 25.84 12.61 -0.90
C ASN A 173 26.13 11.10 -0.95
N ALA A 174 25.33 10.29 -0.28
CA ALA A 174 25.58 8.85 -0.20
C ALA A 174 25.31 8.13 -1.51
N ARG A 175 26.19 7.20 -1.86
CA ARG A 175 25.91 6.09 -2.76
C ARG A 175 25.27 4.96 -1.95
N ILE A 176 24.24 4.32 -2.53
CA ILE A 176 23.50 3.28 -1.83
C ILE A 176 23.61 1.96 -2.59
N ASP A 177 24.10 0.94 -1.90
CA ASP A 177 24.10 -0.42 -2.41
C ASP A 177 22.85 -1.14 -1.88
N ALA A 178 21.90 -1.43 -2.75
CA ALA A 178 20.67 -2.16 -2.43
C ALA A 178 20.80 -3.63 -2.84
N VAL A 179 20.67 -4.53 -1.87
CA VAL A 179 20.89 -5.97 -2.08
C VAL A 179 19.60 -6.75 -1.84
N GLU A 180 19.27 -7.61 -2.79
CA GLU A 180 18.10 -8.50 -2.72
C GLU A 180 18.44 -9.85 -3.33
N LEU A 181 18.01 -10.94 -2.70
CA LEU A 181 18.24 -12.30 -3.18
C LEU A 181 17.29 -12.69 -4.33
N SER A 182 16.04 -12.21 -4.25
CA SER A 182 15.02 -12.48 -5.27
C SER A 182 15.22 -11.61 -6.49
N LYS A 183 15.48 -12.21 -7.64
CA LYS A 183 15.57 -11.48 -8.91
C LYS A 183 14.27 -10.77 -9.27
N ASP A 184 13.13 -11.38 -8.98
CA ASP A 184 11.82 -10.80 -9.25
C ASP A 184 11.58 -9.54 -8.39
N ALA A 185 12.03 -9.55 -7.12
CA ALA A 185 11.98 -8.38 -6.26
C ALA A 185 12.96 -7.29 -6.71
N LEU A 186 14.16 -7.64 -7.20
CA LEU A 186 15.10 -6.68 -7.79
C LEU A 186 14.53 -5.95 -8.99
N GLU A 187 13.72 -6.61 -9.83
CA GLU A 187 13.02 -5.92 -10.94
C GLU A 187 12.06 -4.85 -10.44
N VAL A 188 11.35 -5.11 -9.32
CA VAL A 188 10.48 -4.12 -8.68
C VAL A 188 11.31 -2.97 -8.10
N ALA A 189 12.42 -3.27 -7.42
CA ALA A 189 13.33 -2.26 -6.89
C ALA A 189 13.92 -1.38 -8.00
N ALA A 190 14.43 -1.99 -9.07
CA ALA A 190 14.99 -1.28 -10.23
C ALA A 190 13.95 -0.35 -10.87
N ARG A 191 12.70 -0.80 -11.00
CA ARG A 191 11.61 0.06 -11.47
C ARG A 191 11.41 1.27 -10.56
N ASN A 192 11.32 1.06 -9.26
CA ASN A 192 11.16 2.17 -8.32
C ASN A 192 12.35 3.13 -8.36
N VAL A 193 13.57 2.62 -8.44
CA VAL A 193 14.80 3.44 -8.58
C VAL A 193 14.73 4.30 -9.85
N ALA A 194 14.32 3.72 -10.98
CA ALA A 194 14.15 4.43 -12.25
C ALA A 194 13.02 5.48 -12.19
N ASP A 195 11.87 5.15 -11.56
CA ASP A 195 10.76 6.09 -11.38
C ASP A 195 11.18 7.35 -10.59
N TYR A 196 12.23 7.25 -9.77
CA TYR A 196 12.84 8.35 -9.01
C TYR A 196 14.11 8.94 -9.65
N ALA A 197 14.54 8.44 -10.81
CA ALA A 197 15.77 8.84 -11.52
C ALA A 197 17.03 8.74 -10.63
N LEU A 198 17.15 7.63 -9.90
CA LEU A 198 18.23 7.39 -8.92
C LEU A 198 19.24 6.31 -9.35
N GLU A 199 19.24 5.87 -10.63
CA GLU A 199 20.07 4.77 -11.14
C GLU A 199 21.57 5.03 -11.02
N ASN A 200 21.97 6.30 -10.91
CA ASN A 200 23.37 6.69 -10.69
C ASN A 200 23.78 6.68 -9.22
N ARG A 201 22.83 6.48 -8.30
CA ARG A 201 23.05 6.56 -6.85
C ARG A 201 22.73 5.30 -6.10
N ILE A 202 21.82 4.46 -6.68
CA ILE A 202 21.36 3.18 -6.10
C ILE A 202 21.65 2.08 -7.09
#